data_a5c3ba3dd06ee76d358932c326d3f6a1
#
_entry.id   a5c3ba3dd06ee76d358932c326d3f6a1
#
_cell.length_a   1.000
_cell.length_b   1.000
_cell.length_c   1.000
_cell.angle_alpha   90.00
_cell.angle_beta   90.00
_cell.angle_gamma   90.00
#
_symmetry.space_group_name_H-M   'P 1'
#
loop_
_entity.id
_entity.type
_entity.pdbx_description
1 polymer ?
#
loop_
_entity_poly.entity_id
_entity_poly.type
_entity_poly.pdbx_seq_one_letter_code
_entity_poly.pdbx_strand_id
1 'polypeptide(L)'
;MSRDIWTQCAGPNRVAPIACKAWRVVEAQHKVMTRRLVDDLEEQLLLEQIVDDVKPPRPPGPQFEGLHFLLSTPFRHPPLKGGSRFGTPAERGLWYGAKLLETCLAEKAYYQILFAAGTTAKLNNLSCLWSAYQAEIRASRGIDFTAPQFAAFEDEISSPTSYAFSQRLGTQMRAAAIEACVYHSARCRKKGDAIALIEPAFGSRFPLRASQTWVCSLTGSGCQVAPGNVTTSDVLEFKRSDFEVDGVLPQPCMAL
;
A
#
# COMPACT_ATOMS: atom_id res chain seq x y z
N MET A 1 8.59 25.65 18.48
CA MET A 1 8.00 24.48 19.16
C MET A 1 7.15 23.75 18.15
N SER A 2 7.54 22.53 17.76
CA SER A 2 6.72 21.71 16.84
C SER A 2 5.39 21.41 17.56
N ARG A 3 4.29 21.90 17.00
CA ARG A 3 2.97 21.61 17.54
C ARG A 3 2.74 20.10 17.44
N ASP A 4 2.42 19.47 18.56
CA ASP A 4 2.02 18.04 18.58
C ASP A 4 0.71 17.86 17.81
N ILE A 5 0.83 17.34 16.59
CA ILE A 5 -0.27 17.17 15.64
C ILE A 5 -1.36 16.29 16.22
N TRP A 6 -0.96 15.24 16.94
CA TRP A 6 -1.89 14.30 17.57
C TRP A 6 -2.81 14.99 18.58
N THR A 7 -2.24 15.89 19.39
CA THR A 7 -2.99 16.71 20.35
C THR A 7 -3.86 17.75 19.64
N GLN A 8 -3.35 18.39 18.57
CA GLN A 8 -4.13 19.38 17.81
C GLN A 8 -5.36 18.80 17.14
N CYS A 9 -5.25 17.56 16.61
CA CYS A 9 -6.37 16.84 16.03
C CYS A 9 -7.32 16.25 17.09
N ALA A 10 -7.11 16.52 18.39
CA ALA A 10 -7.82 15.87 19.48
C ALA A 10 -7.80 14.33 19.39
N GLY A 11 -6.68 13.78 18.88
CA GLY A 11 -6.52 12.37 18.58
C GLY A 11 -6.90 11.42 19.70
N PRO A 12 -6.50 11.68 20.99
CA PRO A 12 -6.87 10.81 22.11
C PRO A 12 -8.38 10.65 22.28
N ASN A 13 -9.16 11.70 21.98
CA ASN A 13 -10.62 11.73 22.15
C ASN A 13 -11.37 11.17 20.92
N ARG A 14 -10.64 10.75 19.88
CA ARG A 14 -11.20 10.28 18.60
C ARG A 14 -10.88 8.82 18.30
N VAL A 15 -10.26 8.14 19.25
CA VAL A 15 -9.99 6.72 19.13
C VAL A 15 -11.29 5.94 19.22
N ALA A 16 -11.58 5.17 18.17
CA ALA A 16 -12.76 4.33 18.08
C ALA A 16 -12.42 3.01 17.38
N PRO A 17 -13.19 1.94 17.55
CA PRO A 17 -13.01 0.72 16.79
C PRO A 17 -13.23 0.95 15.29
N ILE A 18 -12.39 0.31 14.46
CA ILE A 18 -12.58 0.25 13.01
C ILE A 18 -12.88 -1.20 12.63
N ALA A 19 -14.05 -1.43 12.03
CA ALA A 19 -14.43 -2.73 11.49
C ALA A 19 -14.91 -2.55 10.05
N CYS A 20 -14.18 -3.12 9.09
CA CYS A 20 -14.51 -3.03 7.67
C CYS A 20 -13.82 -4.12 6.87
N LYS A 21 -14.19 -4.23 5.58
CA LYS A 21 -13.44 -5.01 4.59
C LYS A 21 -12.61 -4.06 3.76
N ALA A 22 -11.35 -4.43 3.51
CA ALA A 22 -10.44 -3.62 2.73
C ALA A 22 -9.78 -4.45 1.63
N TRP A 23 -9.67 -3.88 0.46
CA TRP A 23 -8.93 -4.43 -0.67
C TRP A 23 -7.45 -4.08 -0.56
N ARG A 24 -6.60 -4.97 -1.07
CA ARG A 24 -5.19 -4.69 -1.33
C ARG A 24 -4.80 -5.30 -2.67
N VAL A 25 -3.99 -4.57 -3.42
CA VAL A 25 -3.44 -5.00 -4.71
C VAL A 25 -1.92 -5.11 -4.57
N VAL A 26 -1.38 -6.26 -4.94
CA VAL A 26 0.05 -6.57 -4.91
C VAL A 26 0.48 -7.16 -6.25
N GLU A 27 1.77 -7.22 -6.52
CA GLU A 27 2.25 -8.02 -7.65
C GLU A 27 1.90 -9.50 -7.45
N ALA A 28 1.55 -10.17 -8.53
CA ALA A 28 1.13 -11.56 -8.48
C ALA A 28 2.30 -12.44 -8.01
N GLN A 29 2.11 -13.06 -6.85
CA GLN A 29 3.11 -13.93 -6.21
C GLN A 29 2.86 -15.43 -6.49
N HIS A 30 1.84 -15.74 -7.29
CA HIS A 30 1.51 -17.11 -7.68
C HIS A 30 2.23 -17.59 -8.95
N LYS A 31 2.93 -16.69 -9.65
CA LYS A 31 3.83 -17.04 -10.75
C LYS A 31 5.26 -16.96 -10.24
N VAL A 32 5.96 -18.07 -10.37
CA VAL A 32 7.38 -18.16 -10.08
C VAL A 32 8.14 -17.36 -11.13
N MET A 33 8.43 -16.09 -10.84
CA MET A 33 9.11 -15.19 -11.78
C MET A 33 10.57 -15.60 -11.98
N THR A 34 11.18 -16.25 -11.00
CA THR A 34 12.53 -16.80 -11.01
C THR A 34 12.73 -17.85 -12.10
N ARG A 35 11.65 -18.56 -12.52
CA ARG A 35 11.73 -19.54 -13.62
C ARG A 35 12.27 -18.98 -14.94
N ARG A 36 12.18 -17.68 -15.16
CA ARG A 36 12.73 -17.01 -16.34
C ARG A 36 14.21 -16.65 -16.23
N LEU A 37 14.78 -16.79 -15.03
CA LEU A 37 16.16 -16.40 -14.71
C LEU A 37 17.10 -17.62 -14.59
N VAL A 38 16.55 -18.84 -14.72
CA VAL A 38 17.26 -20.10 -14.49
C VAL A 38 16.92 -21.10 -15.59
N ASP A 39 17.84 -22.01 -15.87
CA ASP A 39 17.70 -22.96 -16.98
C ASP A 39 16.97 -24.25 -16.55
N ASP A 40 17.15 -24.69 -15.31
CA ASP A 40 16.56 -25.92 -14.80
C ASP A 40 15.82 -25.77 -13.46
N LEU A 41 15.31 -26.89 -12.93
CA LEU A 41 14.52 -26.93 -11.68
C LEU A 41 15.39 -26.83 -10.44
N GLU A 42 16.62 -27.35 -10.46
CA GLU A 42 17.53 -27.31 -9.30
C GLU A 42 18.01 -25.88 -9.08
N GLU A 43 18.42 -25.19 -10.13
CA GLU A 43 18.75 -23.75 -10.08
C GLU A 43 17.57 -22.92 -9.60
N GLN A 44 16.35 -23.26 -10.04
CA GLN A 44 15.14 -22.57 -9.57
C GLN A 44 14.93 -22.74 -8.07
N LEU A 45 15.03 -23.97 -7.57
CA LEU A 45 14.87 -24.25 -6.13
C LEU A 45 15.96 -23.53 -5.31
N LEU A 46 17.19 -23.54 -5.78
CA LEU A 46 18.28 -22.83 -5.13
C LEU A 46 18.05 -21.33 -5.11
N LEU A 47 17.63 -20.73 -6.24
CA LEU A 47 17.35 -19.30 -6.32
C LEU A 47 16.18 -18.90 -5.42
N GLU A 48 15.10 -19.69 -5.35
CA GLU A 48 13.98 -19.46 -4.44
C GLU A 48 14.43 -19.52 -2.97
N GLN A 49 15.30 -20.46 -2.61
CA GLN A 49 15.87 -20.56 -1.28
C GLN A 49 16.72 -19.33 -0.94
N ILE A 50 17.63 -18.92 -1.83
CA ILE A 50 18.44 -17.70 -1.65
C ILE A 50 17.54 -16.48 -1.46
N VAL A 51 16.51 -16.33 -2.28
CA VAL A 51 15.53 -15.22 -2.15
C VAL A 51 14.78 -15.27 -0.83
N ASP A 52 14.46 -16.47 -0.30
CA ASP A 52 13.78 -16.59 0.99
C ASP A 52 14.69 -16.29 2.16
N ASP A 53 15.96 -16.73 2.10
CA ASP A 53 16.97 -16.53 3.14
C ASP A 53 17.35 -15.05 3.34
N VAL A 54 17.30 -14.23 2.28
CA VAL A 54 17.58 -12.79 2.38
C VAL A 54 16.36 -11.95 2.81
N LYS A 55 15.19 -12.55 2.91
CA LYS A 55 14.01 -11.82 3.40
C LYS A 55 14.17 -11.50 4.91
N PRO A 56 13.79 -10.30 5.35
CA PRO A 56 13.78 -9.98 6.77
C PRO A 56 12.95 -11.00 7.57
N PRO A 57 13.29 -11.29 8.83
CA PRO A 57 12.51 -12.19 9.66
C PRO A 57 11.07 -11.67 9.84
N ARG A 58 10.15 -12.56 10.11
CA ARG A 58 8.78 -12.15 10.47
C ARG A 58 8.82 -11.38 11.80
N PRO A 59 8.02 -10.30 11.94
CA PRO A 59 7.95 -9.60 13.22
C PRO A 59 7.51 -10.56 14.32
N PRO A 60 8.12 -10.48 15.52
CA PRO A 60 7.74 -11.30 16.65
C PRO A 60 6.37 -10.87 17.21
N GLY A 61 5.69 -11.79 17.87
CA GLY A 61 4.46 -11.54 18.61
C GLY A 61 3.29 -12.42 18.17
N PRO A 62 2.38 -12.75 19.10
CA PRO A 62 1.27 -13.67 18.85
C PRO A 62 0.29 -13.18 17.78
N GLN A 63 0.25 -11.86 17.53
CA GLN A 63 -0.58 -11.27 16.49
C GLN A 63 -0.15 -11.66 15.08
N PHE A 64 1.12 -12.07 14.88
CA PHE A 64 1.66 -12.53 13.59
C PHE A 64 1.62 -14.05 13.41
N GLU A 65 1.40 -14.81 14.47
CA GLU A 65 1.35 -16.27 14.41
C GLU A 65 0.19 -16.74 13.55
N GLY A 66 0.44 -17.68 12.63
CA GLY A 66 -0.58 -18.22 11.72
C GLY A 66 -1.18 -17.22 10.73
N LEU A 67 -0.66 -15.98 10.69
CA LEU A 67 -1.14 -14.97 9.75
C LEU A 67 -0.65 -15.30 8.33
N HIS A 68 -1.58 -15.33 7.38
CA HIS A 68 -1.26 -15.58 5.97
C HIS A 68 -0.21 -14.60 5.45
N PHE A 69 0.70 -15.06 4.58
CA PHE A 69 1.83 -14.23 4.10
C PHE A 69 1.39 -12.92 3.43
N LEU A 70 0.29 -12.90 2.68
CA LEU A 70 -0.25 -11.68 2.06
C LEU A 70 -0.60 -10.59 3.10
N LEU A 71 -1.00 -11.00 4.30
CA LEU A 71 -1.34 -10.09 5.39
C LEU A 71 -0.10 -9.69 6.20
N SER A 72 0.85 -10.61 6.42
CA SER A 72 2.02 -10.38 7.28
C SER A 72 3.20 -9.69 6.57
N THR A 73 3.40 -9.93 5.27
CA THR A 73 4.55 -9.42 4.50
C THR A 73 4.76 -7.91 4.61
N PRO A 74 3.74 -7.03 4.58
CA PRO A 74 3.95 -5.59 4.70
C PRO A 74 4.62 -5.15 6.00
N PHE A 75 4.43 -5.90 7.08
CA PHE A 75 5.07 -5.62 8.37
C PHE A 75 6.48 -6.19 8.49
N ARG A 76 6.86 -7.10 7.59
CA ARG A 76 8.16 -7.76 7.54
C ARG A 76 9.22 -6.89 6.86
N HIS A 77 8.83 -6.22 5.79
CA HIS A 77 9.75 -5.44 4.96
C HIS A 77 9.87 -3.99 5.47
N PRO A 78 11.10 -3.44 5.49
CA PRO A 78 11.29 -2.03 5.80
C PRO A 78 10.60 -1.15 4.74
N PRO A 79 10.20 0.07 5.11
CA PRO A 79 9.73 1.05 4.15
C PRO A 79 10.79 1.41 3.10
N LEU A 80 10.37 2.08 2.01
CA LEU A 80 11.27 2.69 1.03
C LEU A 80 12.15 3.77 1.69
N LYS A 81 13.16 4.26 0.97
CA LYS A 81 14.13 5.25 1.50
C LYS A 81 13.47 6.50 2.10
N GLY A 82 12.41 7.00 1.49
CA GLY A 82 11.61 8.11 2.01
C GLY A 82 10.48 7.67 2.98
N GLY A 83 10.45 6.41 3.36
CA GLY A 83 9.38 5.87 4.19
C GLY A 83 8.08 5.59 3.43
N SER A 84 7.00 5.53 4.17
CA SER A 84 5.63 5.44 3.66
C SER A 84 4.78 6.56 4.26
N ARG A 85 3.53 6.70 3.86
CA ARG A 85 2.68 7.81 4.32
C ARG A 85 2.64 7.97 5.85
N PHE A 86 2.50 6.89 6.60
CA PHE A 86 2.44 6.91 8.07
C PHE A 86 3.61 6.16 8.74
N GLY A 87 4.69 5.92 8.04
CA GLY A 87 5.87 5.24 8.59
C GLY A 87 7.16 5.87 8.08
N THR A 88 8.03 6.27 9.01
CA THR A 88 9.39 6.72 8.69
C THR A 88 10.25 5.54 8.22
N PRO A 89 11.40 5.77 7.57
CA PRO A 89 12.31 4.68 7.18
C PRO A 89 12.81 3.82 8.34
N ALA A 90 12.85 4.37 9.56
CA ALA A 90 13.31 3.68 10.77
C ALA A 90 12.23 2.84 11.46
N GLU A 91 10.98 2.98 11.04
CA GLU A 91 9.85 2.29 11.64
C GLU A 91 9.50 1.01 10.87
N ARG A 92 8.83 0.09 11.55
CA ARG A 92 8.28 -1.12 10.91
C ARG A 92 7.29 -0.74 9.80
N GLY A 93 7.32 -1.48 8.69
CA GLY A 93 6.38 -1.33 7.61
C GLY A 93 4.92 -1.45 8.05
N LEU A 94 4.02 -0.87 7.27
CA LEU A 94 2.58 -0.87 7.49
C LEU A 94 1.88 -1.64 6.37
N TRP A 95 0.72 -2.21 6.71
CA TRP A 95 -0.18 -2.72 5.69
C TRP A 95 -1.08 -1.57 5.18
N TYR A 96 -1.15 -1.39 3.86
CA TYR A 96 -2.00 -0.41 3.20
C TYR A 96 -3.04 -1.11 2.33
N GLY A 97 -4.26 -0.62 2.37
CA GLY A 97 -5.36 -1.06 1.53
C GLY A 97 -6.39 0.05 1.35
N ALA A 98 -7.55 -0.26 0.78
CA ALA A 98 -8.65 0.68 0.63
C ALA A 98 -10.01 -0.02 0.71
N LYS A 99 -11.06 0.72 1.05
CA LYS A 99 -12.43 0.17 1.10
C LYS A 99 -12.92 -0.26 -0.29
N LEU A 100 -12.51 0.46 -1.34
CA LEU A 100 -12.87 0.16 -2.73
C LEU A 100 -11.66 -0.37 -3.51
N LEU A 101 -11.89 -1.36 -4.37
CA LEU A 101 -10.87 -1.93 -5.24
C LEU A 101 -10.29 -0.88 -6.20
N GLU A 102 -11.12 -0.01 -6.76
CA GLU A 102 -10.69 1.07 -7.66
C GLU A 102 -9.65 1.98 -6.99
N THR A 103 -9.84 2.30 -5.71
CA THR A 103 -8.87 3.10 -4.93
C THR A 103 -7.52 2.37 -4.78
N CYS A 104 -7.53 1.06 -4.51
CA CYS A 104 -6.32 0.25 -4.46
C CYS A 104 -5.60 0.17 -5.82
N LEU A 105 -6.36 0.04 -6.90
CA LEU A 105 -5.82 0.00 -8.25
C LEU A 105 -5.15 1.34 -8.61
N ALA A 106 -5.76 2.47 -8.24
CA ALA A 106 -5.16 3.79 -8.44
C ALA A 106 -3.85 3.97 -7.65
N GLU A 107 -3.82 3.58 -6.38
CA GLU A 107 -2.60 3.60 -5.55
C GLU A 107 -1.50 2.71 -6.16
N LYS A 108 -1.83 1.49 -6.60
CA LYS A 108 -0.85 0.59 -7.22
C LYS A 108 -0.38 1.10 -8.58
N ALA A 109 -1.28 1.69 -9.39
CA ALA A 109 -0.96 2.27 -10.69
C ALA A 109 0.04 3.43 -10.56
N TYR A 110 -0.15 4.31 -9.56
CA TYR A 110 0.81 5.37 -9.26
C TYR A 110 2.22 4.81 -9.03
N TYR A 111 2.38 3.80 -8.16
CA TYR A 111 3.70 3.19 -7.91
C TYR A 111 4.27 2.49 -9.14
N GLN A 112 3.44 1.89 -9.99
CA GLN A 112 3.89 1.28 -11.23
C GLN A 112 4.44 2.32 -12.23
N ILE A 113 3.73 3.45 -12.36
CA ILE A 113 4.14 4.57 -13.21
C ILE A 113 5.41 5.22 -12.64
N LEU A 114 5.48 5.40 -11.31
CA LEU A 114 6.65 5.95 -10.64
C LEU A 114 7.89 5.08 -10.86
N PHE A 115 7.76 3.74 -10.74
CA PHE A 115 8.83 2.79 -11.02
C PHE A 115 9.29 2.90 -12.48
N ALA A 116 8.36 2.94 -13.43
CA ALA A 116 8.68 3.10 -14.84
C ALA A 116 9.38 4.43 -15.15
N ALA A 117 9.00 5.51 -14.45
CA ALA A 117 9.64 6.82 -14.60
C ALA A 117 11.06 6.88 -14.02
N GLY A 118 11.40 5.99 -13.08
CA GLY A 118 12.71 5.91 -12.45
C GLY A 118 13.77 5.14 -13.25
N THR A 119 13.43 4.60 -14.43
CA THR A 119 14.37 3.84 -15.28
C THR A 119 14.53 4.47 -16.66
N THR A 120 15.73 4.34 -17.22
CA THR A 120 16.03 4.70 -18.61
C THR A 120 15.66 3.60 -19.61
N ALA A 121 15.30 2.40 -19.14
CA ALA A 121 14.87 1.30 -19.98
C ALA A 121 13.54 1.64 -20.68
N LYS A 122 13.42 1.24 -21.95
CA LYS A 122 12.16 1.36 -22.70
C LYS A 122 11.19 0.29 -22.20
N LEU A 123 10.34 0.64 -21.23
CA LEU A 123 9.35 -0.27 -20.64
C LEU A 123 7.98 -0.23 -21.37
N ASN A 124 7.93 0.30 -22.60
CA ASN A 124 6.71 0.31 -23.40
C ASN A 124 6.25 -1.13 -23.66
N ASN A 125 4.96 -1.38 -23.45
CA ASN A 125 4.32 -2.70 -23.58
C ASN A 125 4.77 -3.75 -22.53
N LEU A 126 5.38 -3.32 -21.41
CA LEU A 126 5.61 -4.24 -20.29
C LEU A 126 4.27 -4.55 -19.63
N SER A 127 3.94 -5.83 -19.59
CA SER A 127 2.77 -6.31 -18.84
C SER A 127 3.21 -7.02 -17.56
N CYS A 128 2.55 -6.70 -16.46
CA CYS A 128 2.72 -7.40 -15.19
C CYS A 128 1.36 -7.86 -14.65
N LEU A 129 1.40 -8.90 -13.83
CA LEU A 129 0.21 -9.43 -13.19
C LEU A 129 0.12 -8.90 -11.77
N TRP A 130 -1.09 -8.51 -11.40
CA TRP A 130 -1.42 -8.12 -10.03
C TRP A 130 -2.41 -9.10 -9.43
N SER A 131 -2.34 -9.25 -8.12
CA SER A 131 -3.31 -9.98 -7.32
C SER A 131 -4.04 -9.00 -6.41
N ALA A 132 -5.36 -8.93 -6.56
CA ALA A 132 -6.23 -8.18 -5.67
C ALA A 132 -6.90 -9.14 -4.69
N TYR A 133 -6.79 -8.87 -3.40
CA TYR A 133 -7.44 -9.65 -2.36
C TYR A 133 -8.13 -8.75 -1.34
N GLN A 134 -9.07 -9.31 -0.60
CA GLN A 134 -9.81 -8.59 0.43
C GLN A 134 -9.43 -9.13 1.82
N ALA A 135 -9.17 -8.23 2.76
CA ALA A 135 -8.93 -8.53 4.16
C ALA A 135 -10.07 -7.99 5.05
N GLU A 136 -10.39 -8.70 6.11
CA GLU A 136 -11.24 -8.20 7.17
C GLU A 136 -10.40 -7.41 8.16
N ILE A 137 -10.76 -6.16 8.43
CA ILE A 137 -10.09 -5.28 9.39
C ILE A 137 -10.94 -5.21 10.65
N ARG A 138 -10.30 -5.43 11.80
CA ARG A 138 -10.89 -5.32 13.14
C ARG A 138 -9.86 -4.71 14.09
N ALA A 139 -9.77 -3.39 14.08
CA ALA A 139 -8.95 -2.64 15.00
C ALA A 139 -9.81 -2.18 16.19
N SER A 140 -9.35 -2.42 17.39
CA SER A 140 -10.01 -1.94 18.61
C SER A 140 -9.70 -0.46 18.89
N ARG A 141 -8.53 -0.02 18.42
CA ARG A 141 -8.01 1.34 18.57
C ARG A 141 -7.68 1.93 17.21
N GLY A 142 -8.67 2.52 16.57
CA GLY A 142 -8.54 3.14 15.27
C GLY A 142 -8.82 4.63 15.28
N ILE A 143 -8.47 5.29 14.16
CA ILE A 143 -8.82 6.68 13.89
C ILE A 143 -9.35 6.80 12.47
N ASP A 144 -10.43 7.56 12.32
CA ASP A 144 -10.99 7.89 11.02
C ASP A 144 -10.69 9.37 10.70
N PHE A 145 -9.64 9.60 9.89
CA PHE A 145 -9.26 10.95 9.43
C PHE A 145 -10.15 11.48 8.30
N THR A 146 -11.08 10.70 7.78
CA THR A 146 -12.07 11.18 6.81
C THR A 146 -13.25 11.90 7.48
N ALA A 147 -13.33 11.83 8.80
CA ALA A 147 -14.38 12.48 9.56
C ALA A 147 -14.24 14.02 9.54
N PRO A 148 -15.35 14.78 9.56
CA PRO A 148 -15.36 16.23 9.34
C PRO A 148 -14.42 17.05 10.25
N GLN A 149 -14.15 16.57 11.46
CA GLN A 149 -13.26 17.24 12.40
C GLN A 149 -11.79 17.26 11.98
N PHE A 150 -11.41 16.42 11.03
CA PHE A 150 -10.06 16.39 10.46
C PHE A 150 -9.94 17.10 9.11
N ALA A 151 -11.02 17.69 8.59
CA ALA A 151 -11.05 18.34 7.28
C ALA A 151 -9.97 19.44 7.14
N ALA A 152 -9.66 20.16 8.22
CA ALA A 152 -8.61 21.18 8.22
C ALA A 152 -7.17 20.62 8.03
N PHE A 153 -6.98 19.31 8.18
CA PHE A 153 -5.69 18.62 8.06
C PHE A 153 -5.65 17.66 6.86
N GLU A 154 -6.72 17.59 6.06
CA GLU A 154 -6.84 16.62 4.97
C GLU A 154 -5.68 16.74 3.97
N ASP A 155 -5.35 17.97 3.55
CA ASP A 155 -4.30 18.21 2.56
C ASP A 155 -2.91 17.80 3.04
N GLU A 156 -2.67 17.84 4.36
CA GLU A 156 -1.41 17.42 4.96
C GLU A 156 -1.36 15.92 5.21
N ILE A 157 -2.46 15.32 5.72
CA ILE A 157 -2.59 13.87 5.96
C ILE A 157 -2.51 13.11 4.64
N SER A 158 -3.20 13.62 3.62
CA SER A 158 -3.32 13.00 2.30
C SER A 158 -2.47 13.69 1.23
N SER A 159 -1.44 14.44 1.62
CA SER A 159 -0.57 15.15 0.68
C SER A 159 -0.04 14.22 -0.43
N PRO A 160 -0.17 14.60 -1.71
CA PRO A 160 0.42 13.85 -2.80
C PRO A 160 1.93 14.03 -2.92
N THR A 161 2.50 15.13 -2.39
CA THR A 161 3.87 15.55 -2.61
C THR A 161 4.79 15.35 -1.41
N SER A 162 4.25 15.23 -0.19
CA SER A 162 5.06 15.13 1.03
C SER A 162 4.46 14.17 2.04
N TYR A 163 5.31 13.38 2.68
CA TYR A 163 4.92 12.52 3.81
C TYR A 163 5.35 13.08 5.17
N ALA A 164 6.01 14.24 5.21
CA ALA A 164 6.58 14.78 6.45
C ALA A 164 5.56 14.97 7.58
N PHE A 165 4.35 15.45 7.27
CA PHE A 165 3.29 15.62 8.25
C PHE A 165 2.71 14.26 8.67
N SER A 166 2.31 13.45 7.72
CA SER A 166 1.66 12.17 7.99
C SER A 166 2.59 11.14 8.64
N GLN A 167 3.91 11.18 8.38
CA GLN A 167 4.89 10.37 9.10
C GLN A 167 5.00 10.76 10.57
N ARG A 168 5.07 12.07 10.90
CA ARG A 168 5.03 12.52 12.31
C ARG A 168 3.75 12.07 13.00
N LEU A 169 2.62 12.20 12.32
CA LEU A 169 1.34 11.70 12.82
C LEU A 169 1.37 10.17 13.02
N GLY A 170 1.97 9.42 12.11
CA GLY A 170 2.17 7.97 12.22
C GLY A 170 2.99 7.57 13.43
N THR A 171 4.11 8.26 13.70
CA THR A 171 4.93 8.05 14.89
C THR A 171 4.12 8.31 16.18
N GLN A 172 3.32 9.37 16.21
CA GLN A 172 2.46 9.70 17.36
C GLN A 172 1.32 8.68 17.55
N MET A 173 0.73 8.19 16.45
CA MET A 173 -0.25 7.10 16.49
C MET A 173 0.35 5.82 17.08
N ARG A 174 1.59 5.47 16.71
CA ARG A 174 2.31 4.31 17.30
C ARG A 174 2.50 4.49 18.81
N ALA A 175 2.98 5.67 19.24
CA ALA A 175 3.15 5.99 20.65
C ALA A 175 1.83 5.93 21.44
N ALA A 176 0.71 6.24 20.78
CA ALA A 176 -0.64 6.15 21.36
C ALA A 176 -1.28 4.76 21.21
N ALA A 177 -0.53 3.74 20.77
CA ALA A 177 -1.02 2.38 20.52
C ALA A 177 -2.24 2.33 19.57
N ILE A 178 -2.26 3.16 18.53
CA ILE A 178 -3.26 3.09 17.47
C ILE A 178 -2.90 1.94 16.55
N GLU A 179 -3.90 1.11 16.22
CA GLU A 179 -3.74 -0.09 15.38
C GLU A 179 -4.00 0.20 13.91
N ALA A 180 -4.93 1.12 13.61
CA ALA A 180 -5.37 1.42 12.25
C ALA A 180 -5.81 2.86 12.07
N CYS A 181 -5.70 3.37 10.84
CA CYS A 181 -6.37 4.61 10.47
C CYS A 181 -7.03 4.51 9.08
N VAL A 182 -8.10 5.29 8.89
CA VAL A 182 -8.75 5.54 7.60
C VAL A 182 -8.40 6.95 7.17
N TYR A 183 -8.12 7.16 5.89
CA TYR A 183 -7.78 8.46 5.32
C TYR A 183 -8.17 8.53 3.84
N HIS A 184 -8.25 9.73 3.26
CA HIS A 184 -8.50 9.85 1.82
C HIS A 184 -7.24 9.54 1.00
N SER A 185 -7.39 8.71 -0.04
CA SER A 185 -6.30 8.40 -0.96
C SER A 185 -5.86 9.66 -1.72
N ALA A 186 -4.56 9.93 -1.71
CA ALA A 186 -3.97 11.00 -2.50
C ALA A 186 -3.84 10.66 -4.00
N ARG A 187 -4.11 9.41 -4.39
CA ARG A 187 -3.92 8.89 -5.75
C ARG A 187 -5.23 8.56 -6.45
N CYS A 188 -6.32 8.45 -5.70
CA CYS A 188 -7.64 8.22 -6.26
C CYS A 188 -8.34 9.56 -6.51
N ARG A 189 -8.70 9.84 -7.77
CA ARG A 189 -9.42 11.09 -8.15
C ARG A 189 -10.71 11.31 -7.35
N LYS A 190 -11.37 10.22 -6.96
CA LYS A 190 -12.61 10.25 -6.16
C LYS A 190 -12.36 10.38 -4.66
N LYS A 191 -11.11 10.61 -4.23
CA LYS A 191 -10.72 10.65 -2.81
C LYS A 191 -11.24 9.44 -2.02
N GLY A 192 -11.14 8.24 -2.60
CA GLY A 192 -11.65 7.02 -1.96
C GLY A 192 -10.92 6.71 -0.66
N ASP A 193 -11.61 6.07 0.28
CA ASP A 193 -11.09 5.74 1.60
C ASP A 193 -9.98 4.70 1.53
N ALA A 194 -8.79 5.09 1.93
CA ALA A 194 -7.63 4.23 2.14
C ALA A 194 -7.48 3.88 3.63
N ILE A 195 -6.82 2.78 3.91
CA ILE A 195 -6.63 2.23 5.25
C ILE A 195 -5.15 1.94 5.45
N ALA A 196 -4.60 2.36 6.57
CA ALA A 196 -3.28 1.94 7.03
C ALA A 196 -3.41 1.15 8.33
N LEU A 197 -2.80 -0.04 8.39
CA LEU A 197 -2.65 -0.79 9.63
C LEU A 197 -1.24 -0.62 10.16
N ILE A 198 -1.13 -0.13 11.38
CA ILE A 198 0.10 -0.01 12.14
C ILE A 198 0.43 -1.34 12.81
N GLU A 199 -0.60 -2.01 13.31
CA GLU A 199 -0.56 -3.36 13.85
C GLU A 199 -1.44 -4.30 13.00
N PRO A 200 -1.21 -5.63 13.02
CA PRO A 200 -1.96 -6.57 12.21
C PRO A 200 -3.38 -6.81 12.75
N ALA A 201 -4.19 -5.75 12.76
CA ALA A 201 -5.55 -5.74 13.25
C ALA A 201 -6.53 -6.36 12.24
N PHE A 202 -6.34 -7.65 11.96
CA PHE A 202 -7.20 -8.42 11.04
C PHE A 202 -8.23 -9.25 11.80
N GLY A 203 -9.46 -9.30 11.29
CA GLY A 203 -10.54 -10.15 11.81
C GLY A 203 -10.41 -11.62 11.40
N SER A 204 -9.55 -11.91 10.41
CA SER A 204 -9.26 -13.27 9.93
C SER A 204 -7.76 -13.43 9.73
N ARG A 205 -7.24 -14.64 9.97
CA ARG A 205 -5.84 -15.00 9.67
C ARG A 205 -5.55 -15.16 8.19
N PHE A 206 -6.59 -15.22 7.36
CA PHE A 206 -6.51 -15.41 5.91
C PHE A 206 -7.29 -14.33 5.18
N PRO A 207 -6.94 -14.04 3.90
CA PRO A 207 -7.78 -13.21 3.04
C PRO A 207 -9.21 -13.77 2.95
N LEU A 208 -10.21 -12.88 2.86
CA LEU A 208 -11.63 -13.25 2.87
C LEU A 208 -12.10 -13.95 1.59
N ARG A 209 -11.43 -13.70 0.48
CA ARG A 209 -11.77 -14.26 -0.84
C ARG A 209 -10.50 -14.65 -1.57
N ALA A 210 -10.63 -15.59 -2.51
CA ALA A 210 -9.59 -15.89 -3.47
C ALA A 210 -9.14 -14.60 -4.18
N SER A 211 -7.84 -14.48 -4.41
CA SER A 211 -7.30 -13.32 -5.09
C SER A 211 -7.82 -13.24 -6.52
N GLN A 212 -8.21 -12.04 -6.94
CA GLN A 212 -8.52 -11.74 -8.32
C GLN A 212 -7.22 -11.42 -9.06
N THR A 213 -7.03 -12.01 -10.23
CA THR A 213 -5.90 -11.67 -11.09
C THR A 213 -6.26 -10.45 -11.95
N TRP A 214 -5.34 -9.49 -12.01
CA TRP A 214 -5.43 -8.29 -12.84
C TRP A 214 -4.19 -8.19 -13.72
N VAL A 215 -4.35 -7.72 -14.95
CA VAL A 215 -3.26 -7.44 -15.89
C VAL A 215 -3.03 -5.95 -15.94
N CYS A 216 -1.81 -5.51 -15.66
CA CYS A 216 -1.39 -4.14 -15.86
C CYS A 216 -0.45 -4.07 -17.04
N SER A 217 -0.79 -3.25 -18.04
CA SER A 217 0.04 -2.98 -19.21
C SER A 217 0.52 -1.53 -19.16
N LEU A 218 1.84 -1.35 -19.09
CA LEU A 218 2.46 -0.02 -19.18
C LEU A 218 2.33 0.53 -20.59
N THR A 219 1.97 1.81 -20.69
CA THR A 219 1.91 2.58 -21.93
C THR A 219 2.88 3.76 -21.85
N GLY A 220 3.10 4.46 -22.95
CA GLY A 220 3.94 5.66 -22.97
C GLY A 220 3.40 6.81 -22.09
N SER A 221 2.10 6.79 -21.76
CA SER A 221 1.42 7.86 -21.00
C SER A 221 0.91 7.44 -19.62
N GLY A 222 1.05 6.15 -19.24
CA GLY A 222 0.51 5.64 -17.99
C GLY A 222 0.43 4.13 -17.94
N CYS A 223 -0.68 3.59 -17.45
CA CYS A 223 -0.95 2.15 -17.51
C CYS A 223 -2.44 1.87 -17.71
N GLN A 224 -2.73 0.74 -18.34
CA GLN A 224 -4.06 0.16 -18.47
C GLN A 224 -4.14 -1.08 -17.60
N VAL A 225 -5.23 -1.22 -16.85
CA VAL A 225 -5.43 -2.31 -15.89
C VAL A 225 -6.75 -2.99 -16.17
N ALA A 226 -6.73 -4.29 -16.35
CA ALA A 226 -7.91 -5.09 -16.66
C ALA A 226 -7.99 -6.37 -15.82
N PRO A 227 -9.18 -6.91 -15.53
CA PRO A 227 -9.32 -8.23 -14.94
C PRO A 227 -8.65 -9.30 -15.82
N GLY A 228 -8.07 -10.33 -15.21
CA GLY A 228 -7.37 -11.39 -15.94
C GLY A 228 -8.26 -12.26 -16.84
N ASN A 229 -9.58 -12.23 -16.63
CA ASN A 229 -10.62 -12.92 -17.42
C ASN A 229 -11.45 -11.93 -18.24
N VAL A 230 -10.81 -11.16 -19.08
CA VAL A 230 -11.29 -9.94 -19.74
C VAL A 230 -12.53 -10.11 -20.61
N THR A 231 -13.50 -9.20 -20.40
CA THR A 231 -14.29 -8.57 -21.47
C THR A 231 -13.80 -7.13 -21.63
N THR A 232 -13.73 -6.63 -22.86
CA THR A 232 -13.12 -5.32 -23.22
C THR A 232 -13.74 -4.09 -22.53
N SER A 233 -14.84 -4.23 -21.82
CA SER A 233 -15.56 -3.16 -21.12
C SER A 233 -14.97 -2.78 -19.76
N ASP A 234 -14.08 -3.59 -19.18
CA ASP A 234 -13.66 -3.45 -17.79
C ASP A 234 -12.22 -2.91 -17.65
N VAL A 235 -11.67 -2.31 -18.72
CA VAL A 235 -10.34 -1.73 -18.69
C VAL A 235 -10.35 -0.38 -18.00
N LEU A 236 -9.55 -0.24 -16.94
CA LEU A 236 -9.29 1.02 -16.26
C LEU A 236 -8.00 1.63 -16.82
N GLU A 237 -8.04 2.91 -17.15
CA GLU A 237 -6.88 3.65 -17.59
C GLU A 237 -6.44 4.62 -16.49
N PHE A 238 -5.14 4.60 -16.17
CA PHE A 238 -4.49 5.52 -15.26
C PHE A 238 -3.39 6.24 -16.04
N LYS A 239 -3.60 7.52 -16.32
CA LYS A 239 -2.61 8.36 -16.99
C LYS A 239 -1.60 8.89 -15.98
N ARG A 240 -0.37 9.08 -16.40
CA ARG A 240 0.66 9.74 -15.58
C ARG A 240 0.19 11.13 -15.11
N SER A 241 -0.47 11.89 -15.99
CA SER A 241 -1.04 13.21 -15.68
C SER A 241 -2.11 13.18 -14.56
N ASP A 242 -2.71 12.03 -14.27
CA ASP A 242 -3.69 11.87 -13.18
C ASP A 242 -3.05 12.00 -11.81
N PHE A 243 -1.73 11.78 -11.73
CA PHE A 243 -0.95 11.77 -10.50
C PHE A 243 0.02 12.96 -10.39
N GLU A 244 0.17 13.74 -11.47
CA GLU A 244 1.05 14.91 -11.47
C GLU A 244 0.46 16.06 -10.65
N VAL A 245 1.35 16.78 -9.98
CA VAL A 245 1.08 18.05 -9.33
C VAL A 245 1.99 19.07 -10.00
N ASP A 246 1.43 20.14 -10.54
CA ASP A 246 2.16 21.18 -11.30
C ASP A 246 3.05 20.59 -12.42
N GLY A 247 2.54 19.55 -13.11
CA GLY A 247 3.25 18.88 -14.22
C GLY A 247 4.38 17.94 -13.78
N VAL A 248 4.56 17.71 -12.47
CA VAL A 248 5.60 16.83 -11.93
C VAL A 248 4.96 15.63 -11.24
N LEU A 249 5.45 14.42 -11.52
CA LEU A 249 5.06 13.21 -10.80
C LEU A 249 5.70 13.22 -9.41
N PRO A 250 4.91 13.37 -8.32
CA PRO A 250 5.46 13.43 -6.97
C PRO A 250 6.12 12.10 -6.57
N GLN A 251 7.20 12.18 -5.80
CA GLN A 251 7.99 11.02 -5.35
C GLN A 251 8.28 11.05 -3.83
N PRO A 252 7.28 11.25 -2.96
CA PRO A 252 7.52 11.43 -1.53
C PRO A 252 8.16 10.21 -0.85
N CYS A 253 7.94 9.01 -1.37
CA CYS A 253 8.53 7.77 -0.86
C CYS A 253 10.01 7.58 -1.26
N MET A 254 10.54 8.38 -2.18
CA MET A 254 11.93 8.36 -2.66
C MET A 254 12.74 9.53 -2.11
N ALA A 255 12.09 10.55 -1.53
CA ALA A 255 12.76 11.70 -0.91
C ALA A 255 13.57 11.24 0.31
N LEU A 256 14.79 11.77 0.44
CA LEU A 256 15.65 11.62 1.61
C LEU A 256 15.40 12.77 2.58
#